data_12c14879e7eb7bb62944efdabba177db
#
_entry.id   12c14879e7eb7bb62944efdabba177db
#
_cell.length_a   1.000
_cell.length_b   1.000
_cell.length_c   1.000
_cell.angle_alpha   90.00
_cell.angle_beta   90.00
_cell.angle_gamma   90.00
#
_symmetry.space_group_name_H-M   'P 1'
#
loop_
_entity.id
_entity.type
_entity.pdbx_description
1 polymer ?
#
loop_
_entity_poly.entity_id
_entity_poly.type
_entity_poly.pdbx_seq_one_letter_code
_entity_poly.pdbx_strand_id
1 'polypeptide(L)'
;MSTNVNTLCVLGAGTMGTGIAQVAAQAGIRVHVIETNEEAIPRSRKRLDKSLQGGIEREKITSEQAEEVKRLLTWESDYGVLAQADWVIEAVFEDVAVKRAVWRQVAQLVGDGVPVASNTSTMPIKSLAAFFGRPESFIGMHFFNPPPAMKLVEVIPSEHTQACVTAAAVALCERMGKTPLIAPDIPGFMVNRAFGALVAAAAEVWALGGDAAAIDQALELGLGHKMGPLRTSDLVGLDILKAVHESLTELTGHDRFALPQRFYDELIGQGKLGVKSGEGFHKYEE
;
A
#
# COMPACT_ATOMS: atom_id res chain seq x y z
N MET A 1 24.96 7.34 6.42
CA MET A 1 23.61 7.83 6.74
C MET A 1 23.25 7.36 8.15
N SER A 2 22.60 8.22 8.93
CA SER A 2 22.10 7.80 10.26
C SER A 2 21.00 6.75 10.06
N THR A 3 21.11 5.60 10.68
CA THR A 3 20.07 4.56 10.69
C THR A 3 18.92 4.92 11.65
N ASN A 4 19.02 6.06 12.35
CA ASN A 4 18.06 6.48 13.35
C ASN A 4 17.09 7.51 12.76
N VAL A 5 15.92 7.05 12.32
CA VAL A 5 14.83 7.90 11.85
C VAL A 5 14.03 8.39 13.06
N ASN A 6 14.15 9.68 13.40
CA ASN A 6 13.41 10.30 14.51
C ASN A 6 12.14 10.99 14.02
N THR A 7 12.16 11.53 12.79
CA THR A 7 11.07 12.26 12.16
C THR A 7 10.78 11.67 10.79
N LEU A 8 9.57 11.16 10.61
CA LEU A 8 9.04 10.63 9.36
C LEU A 8 7.96 11.57 8.82
N CYS A 9 8.03 11.91 7.54
CA CYS A 9 6.94 12.57 6.83
C CYS A 9 6.20 11.55 5.95
N VAL A 10 4.88 11.48 6.09
CA VAL A 10 4.00 10.64 5.26
C VAL A 10 3.15 11.56 4.38
N LEU A 11 3.25 11.41 3.07
CA LEU A 11 2.51 12.19 2.09
C LEU A 11 1.21 11.49 1.73
N GLY A 12 0.08 12.14 2.02
CA GLY A 12 -1.26 11.59 1.84
C GLY A 12 -1.87 11.03 3.13
N ALA A 13 -3.06 11.50 3.47
CA ALA A 13 -3.83 11.08 4.65
C ALA A 13 -4.93 10.04 4.31
N GLY A 14 -4.74 9.29 3.23
CA GLY A 14 -5.60 8.17 2.83
C GLY A 14 -5.51 6.99 3.78
N THR A 15 -6.11 5.86 3.39
CA THR A 15 -6.09 4.62 4.20
C THR A 15 -4.67 4.13 4.44
N MET A 16 -3.85 4.10 3.39
CA MET A 16 -2.46 3.65 3.49
C MET A 16 -1.60 4.62 4.29
N GLY A 17 -1.63 5.92 3.95
CA GLY A 17 -0.82 6.92 4.65
C GLY A 17 -1.14 7.01 6.14
N THR A 18 -2.43 7.01 6.52
CA THR A 18 -2.84 6.98 7.93
C THR A 18 -2.33 5.72 8.64
N GLY A 19 -2.42 4.56 8.00
CA GLY A 19 -1.97 3.30 8.58
C GLY A 19 -0.44 3.20 8.69
N ILE A 20 0.31 3.70 7.71
CA ILE A 20 1.78 3.79 7.75
C ILE A 20 2.22 4.74 8.88
N ALA A 21 1.59 5.91 8.97
CA ALA A 21 1.84 6.87 10.03
C ALA A 21 1.58 6.28 11.43
N GLN A 22 0.48 5.54 11.60
CA GLN A 22 0.18 4.84 12.85
C GLN A 22 1.29 3.86 13.23
N VAL A 23 1.73 3.02 12.29
CA VAL A 23 2.76 2.00 12.55
C VAL A 23 4.10 2.63 12.90
N ALA A 24 4.47 3.72 12.23
CA ALA A 24 5.68 4.47 12.55
C ALA A 24 5.63 5.11 13.95
N ALA A 25 4.50 5.72 14.30
CA ALA A 25 4.28 6.29 15.64
C ALA A 25 4.29 5.20 16.74
N GLN A 26 3.73 4.01 16.48
CA GLN A 26 3.83 2.85 17.37
C GLN A 26 5.30 2.41 17.62
N ALA A 27 6.20 2.68 16.67
CA ALA A 27 7.64 2.43 16.80
C ALA A 27 8.40 3.59 17.48
N GLY A 28 7.67 4.58 18.04
CA GLY A 28 8.26 5.73 18.72
C GLY A 28 8.88 6.77 17.78
N ILE A 29 8.41 6.84 16.53
CA ILE A 29 8.85 7.83 15.53
C ILE A 29 7.86 8.99 15.54
N ARG A 30 8.35 10.24 15.55
CA ARG A 30 7.50 11.41 15.30
C ARG A 30 7.07 11.42 13.83
N VAL A 31 5.79 11.60 13.56
CA VAL A 31 5.26 11.54 12.21
C VAL A 31 4.46 12.79 11.86
N HIS A 32 4.82 13.41 10.75
CA HIS A 32 4.03 14.46 10.11
C HIS A 32 3.28 13.84 8.92
N VAL A 33 1.95 13.82 8.99
CA VAL A 33 1.09 13.42 7.89
C VAL A 33 0.74 14.66 7.08
N ILE A 34 1.22 14.74 5.85
CA ILE A 34 1.00 15.89 4.96
C ILE A 34 -0.17 15.59 4.04
N GLU A 35 -1.21 16.41 4.13
CA GLU A 35 -2.42 16.30 3.31
C GLU A 35 -2.90 17.68 2.88
N THR A 36 -2.78 17.96 1.60
CA THR A 36 -3.14 19.29 1.04
C THR A 36 -4.65 19.53 0.95
N ASN A 37 -5.46 18.47 0.96
CA ASN A 37 -6.90 18.60 1.10
C ASN A 37 -7.28 18.57 2.59
N GLU A 38 -7.45 19.74 3.18
CA GLU A 38 -7.78 19.88 4.60
C GLU A 38 -9.05 19.12 5.01
N GLU A 39 -10.01 18.94 4.10
CA GLU A 39 -11.23 18.14 4.37
C GLU A 39 -10.94 16.64 4.56
N ALA A 40 -9.80 16.14 4.09
CA ALA A 40 -9.40 14.75 4.29
C ALA A 40 -8.79 14.51 5.68
N ILE A 41 -8.26 15.53 6.35
CA ILE A 41 -7.60 15.42 7.66
C ILE A 41 -8.55 14.88 8.75
N PRO A 42 -9.78 15.38 8.93
CA PRO A 42 -10.71 14.83 9.91
C PRO A 42 -11.04 13.35 9.65
N ARG A 43 -11.16 12.95 8.39
CA ARG A 43 -11.39 11.55 8.02
C ARG A 43 -10.21 10.65 8.37
N SER A 44 -8.99 11.14 8.18
CA SER A 44 -7.76 10.46 8.58
C SER A 44 -7.69 10.26 10.11
N ARG A 45 -7.95 11.32 10.88
CA ARG A 45 -7.99 11.26 12.36
C ARG A 45 -9.03 10.25 12.85
N LYS A 46 -10.24 10.29 12.31
CA LYS A 46 -11.30 9.32 12.64
C LYS A 46 -10.89 7.87 12.31
N ARG A 47 -10.18 7.67 11.18
CA ARG A 47 -9.66 6.36 10.80
C ARG A 47 -8.60 5.86 11.77
N LEU A 48 -7.69 6.74 12.20
CA LEU A 48 -6.69 6.44 13.24
C LEU A 48 -7.37 6.04 14.55
N ASP A 49 -8.31 6.85 15.05
CA ASP A 49 -9.04 6.59 16.29
C ASP A 49 -9.75 5.22 16.25
N LYS A 50 -10.46 4.93 15.15
CA LYS A 50 -11.11 3.62 14.95
C LYS A 50 -10.11 2.47 14.96
N SER A 51 -8.94 2.65 14.33
CA SER A 51 -7.88 1.63 14.28
C SER A 51 -7.28 1.37 15.66
N LEU A 52 -6.96 2.42 16.41
CA LEU A 52 -6.42 2.33 17.76
C LEU A 52 -7.43 1.71 18.72
N GLN A 53 -8.68 2.15 18.68
CA GLN A 53 -9.76 1.59 19.50
C GLN A 53 -9.95 0.09 19.24
N GLY A 54 -9.99 -0.33 17.96
CA GLY A 54 -10.03 -1.75 17.60
C GLY A 54 -8.75 -2.51 17.99
N GLY A 55 -7.62 -1.85 18.16
CA GLY A 55 -6.39 -2.42 18.72
C GLY A 55 -6.52 -2.69 20.21
N ILE A 56 -7.11 -1.75 20.97
CA ILE A 56 -7.39 -1.88 22.41
C ILE A 56 -8.39 -3.02 22.65
N GLU A 57 -9.51 -3.02 21.91
CA GLU A 57 -10.55 -4.05 22.05
C GLU A 57 -10.04 -5.48 21.78
N ARG A 58 -9.03 -5.62 20.94
CA ARG A 58 -8.36 -6.90 20.64
C ARG A 58 -7.11 -7.14 21.50
N GLU A 59 -6.91 -6.35 22.55
CA GLU A 59 -5.76 -6.46 23.49
C GLU A 59 -4.39 -6.46 22.80
N LYS A 60 -4.28 -5.78 21.63
CA LYS A 60 -3.02 -5.67 20.89
C LYS A 60 -2.18 -4.48 21.32
N ILE A 61 -2.83 -3.45 21.87
CA ILE A 61 -2.21 -2.25 22.43
C ILE A 61 -2.98 -1.81 23.67
N THR A 62 -2.31 -1.10 24.57
CA THR A 62 -2.98 -0.48 25.73
C THR A 62 -3.52 0.91 25.40
N SER A 63 -4.37 1.47 26.24
CA SER A 63 -4.87 2.84 26.11
C SER A 63 -3.73 3.86 26.16
N GLU A 64 -2.74 3.63 27.03
CA GLU A 64 -1.55 4.50 27.16
C GLU A 64 -0.72 4.50 25.88
N GLN A 65 -0.55 3.32 25.24
CA GLN A 65 0.14 3.21 23.95
C GLN A 65 -0.64 3.91 22.83
N ALA A 66 -1.97 3.85 22.84
CA ALA A 66 -2.79 4.56 21.87
C ALA A 66 -2.65 6.09 22.01
N GLU A 67 -2.64 6.62 23.24
CA GLU A 67 -2.43 8.05 23.49
C GLU A 67 -1.01 8.48 23.12
N GLU A 68 0.00 7.63 23.31
CA GLU A 68 1.38 7.92 22.86
C GLU A 68 1.45 8.05 21.35
N VAL A 69 0.80 7.14 20.60
CA VAL A 69 0.70 7.21 19.13
C VAL A 69 0.09 8.54 18.71
N LYS A 70 -1.01 8.99 19.35
CA LYS A 70 -1.65 10.27 19.03
C LYS A 70 -0.74 11.48 19.28
N ARG A 71 0.08 11.44 20.33
CA ARG A 71 1.05 12.50 20.64
C ARG A 71 2.18 12.63 19.63
N LEU A 72 2.56 11.51 19.00
CA LEU A 72 3.63 11.46 18.02
C LEU A 72 3.16 11.84 16.60
N LEU A 73 1.86 11.98 16.39
CA LEU A 73 1.26 12.26 15.07
C LEU A 73 0.78 13.71 14.97
N THR A 74 1.20 14.40 13.91
CA THR A 74 0.63 15.69 13.50
C THR A 74 0.12 15.62 12.07
N TRP A 75 -0.80 16.51 11.71
CA TRP A 75 -1.33 16.65 10.35
C TRP A 75 -1.03 18.06 9.87
N GLU A 76 -0.43 18.15 8.69
CA GLU A 76 0.02 19.39 8.07
C GLU A 76 -0.68 19.55 6.73
N SER A 77 -1.09 20.79 6.38
CA SER A 77 -1.71 21.10 5.10
C SER A 77 -0.71 21.58 4.03
N ASP A 78 0.54 21.80 4.43
CA ASP A 78 1.62 22.19 3.52
C ASP A 78 2.87 21.32 3.67
N TYR A 79 3.79 21.48 2.74
CA TYR A 79 5.02 20.68 2.66
C TYR A 79 6.20 21.24 3.47
N GLY A 80 6.04 22.37 4.19
CA GLY A 80 7.14 23.06 4.88
C GLY A 80 7.89 22.19 5.90
N VAL A 81 7.19 21.25 6.55
CA VAL A 81 7.78 20.33 7.53
C VAL A 81 8.76 19.32 6.93
N LEU A 82 8.80 19.15 5.59
CA LEU A 82 9.75 18.26 4.92
C LEU A 82 11.22 18.62 5.20
N ALA A 83 11.51 19.88 5.51
CA ALA A 83 12.85 20.31 5.89
C ALA A 83 13.36 19.65 7.18
N GLN A 84 12.47 19.06 8.00
CA GLN A 84 12.79 18.38 9.25
C GLN A 84 12.79 16.85 9.11
N ALA A 85 12.48 16.32 7.91
CA ALA A 85 12.34 14.89 7.72
C ALA A 85 13.70 14.15 7.73
N ASP A 86 13.79 13.06 8.47
CA ASP A 86 14.85 12.06 8.34
C ASP A 86 14.48 11.02 7.26
N TRP A 87 13.18 10.87 6.97
CA TRP A 87 12.64 9.95 5.96
C TRP A 87 11.29 10.45 5.45
N VAL A 88 10.98 10.20 4.17
CA VAL A 88 9.68 10.51 3.57
C VAL A 88 9.08 9.26 2.96
N ILE A 89 7.79 8.99 3.23
CA ILE A 89 7.03 7.93 2.56
C ILE A 89 5.82 8.54 1.86
N GLU A 90 5.71 8.35 0.55
CA GLU A 90 4.58 8.80 -0.24
C GLU A 90 3.52 7.70 -0.31
N ALA A 91 2.27 8.07 -0.01
CA ALA A 91 1.07 7.24 -0.09
C ALA A 91 -0.14 8.04 -0.65
N VAL A 92 0.12 8.86 -1.67
CA VAL A 92 -0.91 9.61 -2.40
C VAL A 92 -1.61 8.73 -3.44
N PHE A 93 -2.57 9.29 -4.18
CA PHE A 93 -3.29 8.57 -5.22
C PHE A 93 -2.34 7.92 -6.24
N GLU A 94 -2.70 6.72 -6.71
CA GLU A 94 -1.96 5.93 -7.68
C GLU A 94 -2.19 6.50 -9.10
N ASP A 95 -1.73 7.73 -9.32
CA ASP A 95 -1.80 8.48 -10.57
C ASP A 95 -0.44 9.10 -10.89
N VAL A 96 0.03 8.92 -12.13
CA VAL A 96 1.37 9.35 -12.56
C VAL A 96 1.51 10.88 -12.50
N ALA A 97 0.47 11.65 -12.86
CA ALA A 97 0.53 13.10 -12.86
C ALA A 97 0.58 13.65 -11.43
N VAL A 98 -0.23 13.06 -10.53
CA VAL A 98 -0.23 13.40 -9.10
C VAL A 98 1.14 13.09 -8.48
N LYS A 99 1.67 11.88 -8.66
CA LYS A 99 2.97 11.49 -8.10
C LYS A 99 4.11 12.35 -8.67
N ARG A 100 4.08 12.67 -9.96
CA ARG A 100 5.06 13.58 -10.58
C ARG A 100 5.04 14.97 -9.94
N ALA A 101 3.87 15.54 -9.71
CA ALA A 101 3.72 16.85 -9.08
C ALA A 101 4.25 16.83 -7.64
N VAL A 102 3.86 15.82 -6.87
CA VAL A 102 4.31 15.61 -5.47
C VAL A 102 5.83 15.47 -5.41
N TRP A 103 6.44 14.57 -6.20
CA TRP A 103 7.87 14.32 -6.13
C TRP A 103 8.71 15.52 -6.55
N ARG A 104 8.25 16.33 -7.53
CA ARG A 104 8.92 17.58 -7.89
C ARG A 104 8.90 18.61 -6.76
N GLN A 105 7.81 18.67 -5.99
CA GLN A 105 7.71 19.56 -4.85
C GLN A 105 8.55 19.06 -3.68
N VAL A 106 8.52 17.78 -3.37
CA VAL A 106 9.34 17.14 -2.33
C VAL A 106 10.83 17.36 -2.59
N ALA A 107 11.26 17.23 -3.86
CA ALA A 107 12.66 17.43 -4.26
C ALA A 107 13.24 18.81 -3.92
N GLN A 108 12.38 19.83 -3.85
CA GLN A 108 12.79 21.21 -3.54
C GLN A 108 12.89 21.49 -2.04
N LEU A 109 12.23 20.68 -1.19
CA LEU A 109 12.03 20.99 0.22
C LEU A 109 12.74 20.01 1.15
N VAL A 110 12.89 18.75 0.73
CA VAL A 110 13.56 17.74 1.54
C VAL A 110 15.07 17.91 1.46
N GLY A 111 15.74 17.76 2.60
CA GLY A 111 17.21 17.88 2.71
C GLY A 111 17.98 16.92 1.79
N ASP A 112 19.19 17.34 1.39
CA ASP A 112 20.06 16.48 0.59
C ASP A 112 20.42 15.20 1.37
N GLY A 113 20.35 14.07 0.66
CA GLY A 113 20.66 12.75 1.23
C GLY A 113 19.58 12.16 2.14
N VAL A 114 18.44 12.83 2.33
CA VAL A 114 17.27 12.23 3.02
C VAL A 114 16.66 11.16 2.11
N PRO A 115 16.52 9.91 2.57
CA PRO A 115 15.87 8.87 1.81
C PRO A 115 14.37 9.13 1.65
N VAL A 116 13.87 8.85 0.46
CA VAL A 116 12.44 8.97 0.15
C VAL A 116 11.90 7.68 -0.45
N ALA A 117 10.67 7.33 -0.09
CA ALA A 117 10.05 6.09 -0.52
C ALA A 117 8.65 6.32 -1.11
N SER A 118 8.29 5.56 -2.15
CA SER A 118 6.91 5.47 -2.62
C SER A 118 6.27 4.17 -2.16
N ASN A 119 5.01 4.26 -1.69
CA ASN A 119 4.16 3.12 -1.37
C ASN A 119 3.32 2.67 -2.59
N THR A 120 3.76 2.98 -3.81
CA THR A 120 3.08 2.51 -5.03
C THR A 120 2.92 1.00 -5.04
N SER A 121 1.85 0.52 -5.67
CA SER A 121 1.55 -0.91 -5.80
C SER A 121 1.99 -1.51 -7.12
N THR A 122 2.13 -0.67 -8.17
CA THR A 122 2.34 -1.16 -9.54
C THR A 122 3.35 -0.36 -10.35
N MET A 123 3.57 0.92 -10.03
CA MET A 123 4.45 1.80 -10.81
C MET A 123 5.93 1.45 -10.58
N PRO A 124 6.74 1.33 -11.65
CA PRO A 124 8.17 1.09 -11.51
C PRO A 124 8.85 2.19 -10.70
N ILE A 125 9.64 1.81 -9.71
CA ILE A 125 10.33 2.73 -8.80
C ILE A 125 11.30 3.63 -9.54
N LYS A 126 12.02 3.09 -10.54
CA LYS A 126 12.90 3.89 -11.41
C LYS A 126 12.20 5.04 -12.10
N SER A 127 10.93 4.86 -12.50
CA SER A 127 10.14 5.90 -13.17
C SER A 127 9.75 7.02 -12.21
N LEU A 128 9.40 6.67 -10.97
CA LEU A 128 9.07 7.65 -9.92
C LEU A 128 10.33 8.40 -9.44
N ALA A 129 11.45 7.68 -9.31
CA ALA A 129 12.74 8.26 -8.93
C ALA A 129 13.19 9.36 -9.91
N ALA A 130 12.87 9.22 -11.20
CA ALA A 130 13.15 10.24 -12.21
C ALA A 130 12.37 11.55 -11.97
N PHE A 131 11.20 11.50 -11.36
CA PHE A 131 10.44 12.72 -11.00
C PHE A 131 11.03 13.45 -9.81
N PHE A 132 11.63 12.70 -8.88
CA PHE A 132 12.33 13.25 -7.71
C PHE A 132 13.70 13.85 -8.07
N GLY A 133 14.39 13.33 -9.07
CA GLY A 133 15.67 13.83 -9.58
C GLY A 133 16.91 13.44 -8.77
N ARG A 134 16.77 12.68 -7.69
CA ARG A 134 17.86 12.09 -6.87
C ARG A 134 17.61 10.59 -6.71
N PRO A 135 17.75 9.79 -7.80
CA PRO A 135 17.35 8.39 -7.82
C PRO A 135 18.13 7.51 -6.83
N GLU A 136 19.33 7.93 -6.44
CA GLU A 136 20.20 7.25 -5.49
C GLU A 136 19.62 7.21 -4.07
N SER A 137 18.76 8.15 -3.69
CA SER A 137 18.07 8.22 -2.41
C SER A 137 16.60 7.79 -2.46
N PHE A 138 16.14 7.31 -3.62
CA PHE A 138 14.76 6.91 -3.84
C PHE A 138 14.60 5.38 -3.77
N ILE A 139 13.52 4.90 -3.11
CA ILE A 139 13.22 3.47 -2.95
C ILE A 139 11.70 3.22 -2.97
N GLY A 140 11.27 2.01 -3.25
CA GLY A 140 9.90 1.54 -3.00
C GLY A 140 9.79 0.95 -1.59
N MET A 141 8.71 1.29 -0.88
CA MET A 141 8.31 0.63 0.37
C MET A 141 6.81 0.32 0.29
N HIS A 142 6.48 -0.85 -0.26
CA HIS A 142 5.11 -1.26 -0.51
C HIS A 142 4.53 -1.96 0.72
N PHE A 143 3.68 -1.24 1.45
CA PHE A 143 2.92 -1.74 2.59
C PHE A 143 1.60 -2.35 2.10
N PHE A 144 1.11 -3.35 2.83
CA PHE A 144 -0.16 -4.01 2.55
C PHE A 144 -1.29 -3.50 3.44
N ASN A 145 -2.49 -3.45 2.90
CA ASN A 145 -3.69 -2.95 3.59
C ASN A 145 -4.32 -4.04 4.48
N PRO A 146 -4.64 -3.76 5.76
CA PRO A 146 -4.32 -2.53 6.49
C PRO A 146 -2.91 -2.56 7.10
N PRO A 147 -2.12 -1.47 7.00
CA PRO A 147 -0.73 -1.47 7.47
C PRO A 147 -0.53 -1.90 8.93
N PRO A 148 -1.41 -1.56 9.89
CA PRO A 148 -1.23 -2.03 11.27
C PRO A 148 -1.36 -3.55 11.47
N ALA A 149 -2.08 -4.25 10.58
CA ALA A 149 -2.31 -5.70 10.69
C ALA A 149 -1.32 -6.52 9.86
N MET A 150 -0.94 -6.02 8.70
CA MET A 150 -0.07 -6.73 7.75
C MET A 150 1.39 -6.61 8.15
N LYS A 151 2.09 -7.75 8.20
CA LYS A 151 3.50 -7.79 8.60
C LYS A 151 4.46 -7.47 7.46
N LEU A 152 4.12 -7.88 6.24
CA LEU A 152 4.99 -7.76 5.08
C LEU A 152 5.12 -6.32 4.62
N VAL A 153 6.35 -5.93 4.28
CA VAL A 153 6.66 -4.77 3.43
C VAL A 153 7.61 -5.23 2.35
N GLU A 154 7.24 -5.03 1.10
CA GLU A 154 8.19 -5.19 -0.01
C GLU A 154 9.06 -3.94 -0.07
N VAL A 155 10.38 -4.13 -0.01
CA VAL A 155 11.39 -3.09 -0.17
C VAL A 155 11.96 -3.21 -1.57
N ILE A 156 11.76 -2.20 -2.41
CA ILE A 156 12.02 -2.25 -3.84
C ILE A 156 13.10 -1.23 -4.21
N PRO A 157 14.37 -1.61 -4.19
CA PRO A 157 15.43 -0.77 -4.75
C PRO A 157 15.34 -0.76 -6.28
N SER A 158 15.51 0.42 -6.90
CA SER A 158 15.77 0.52 -8.32
C SER A 158 17.26 0.26 -8.59
N GLU A 159 17.65 0.18 -9.86
CA GLU A 159 19.07 0.05 -10.29
C GLU A 159 19.96 1.22 -9.84
N HIS A 160 19.36 2.36 -9.48
CA HIS A 160 20.06 3.57 -9.04
C HIS A 160 20.08 3.74 -7.52
N THR A 161 19.24 3.02 -6.78
CA THR A 161 19.11 3.14 -5.33
C THR A 161 20.42 2.71 -4.64
N GLN A 162 20.97 3.57 -3.79
CA GLN A 162 22.18 3.23 -3.02
C GLN A 162 21.91 2.09 -2.03
N ALA A 163 22.90 1.19 -1.88
CA ALA A 163 22.80 0.07 -0.94
C ALA A 163 22.55 0.51 0.52
N CYS A 164 23.09 1.66 0.94
CA CYS A 164 22.83 2.21 2.26
C CYS A 164 21.37 2.67 2.45
N VAL A 165 20.69 3.15 1.40
CA VAL A 165 19.26 3.49 1.41
C VAL A 165 18.43 2.22 1.56
N THR A 166 18.78 1.16 0.82
CA THR A 166 18.12 -0.14 0.94
C THR A 166 18.26 -0.70 2.35
N ALA A 167 19.48 -0.69 2.91
CA ALA A 167 19.71 -1.15 4.28
C ALA A 167 18.94 -0.32 5.33
N ALA A 168 18.87 0.99 5.15
CA ALA A 168 18.10 1.88 6.03
C ALA A 168 16.59 1.64 5.92
N ALA A 169 16.05 1.35 4.73
CA ALA A 169 14.65 0.99 4.52
C ALA A 169 14.30 -0.33 5.25
N VAL A 170 15.17 -1.34 5.14
CA VAL A 170 15.02 -2.61 5.87
C VAL A 170 14.98 -2.36 7.37
N ALA A 171 15.96 -1.63 7.91
CA ALA A 171 16.04 -1.32 9.34
C ALA A 171 14.81 -0.53 9.83
N LEU A 172 14.31 0.43 9.03
CA LEU A 172 13.08 1.17 9.34
C LEU A 172 11.87 0.25 9.41
N CYS A 173 11.71 -0.66 8.44
CA CYS A 173 10.64 -1.66 8.45
C CYS A 173 10.69 -2.54 9.71
N GLU A 174 11.87 -3.06 10.06
CA GLU A 174 12.08 -3.89 11.24
C GLU A 174 11.74 -3.14 12.53
N ARG A 175 12.18 -1.89 12.65
CA ARG A 175 11.84 -1.01 13.77
C ARG A 175 10.34 -0.79 13.89
N MET A 176 9.63 -0.71 12.76
CA MET A 176 8.17 -0.61 12.68
C MET A 176 7.45 -1.95 12.93
N GLY A 177 8.18 -3.01 13.34
CA GLY A 177 7.62 -4.35 13.60
C GLY A 177 7.16 -5.08 12.34
N LYS A 178 7.71 -4.71 11.18
CA LYS A 178 7.43 -5.32 9.87
C LYS A 178 8.50 -6.34 9.50
N THR A 179 8.14 -7.20 8.55
CA THR A 179 9.06 -8.14 7.90
C THR A 179 9.36 -7.60 6.50
N PRO A 180 10.52 -6.97 6.30
CA PRO A 180 10.92 -6.49 4.99
C PRO A 180 11.40 -7.64 4.10
N LEU A 181 10.96 -7.66 2.84
CA LEU A 181 11.49 -8.54 1.80
C LEU A 181 11.93 -7.67 0.61
N ILE A 182 13.16 -7.92 0.13
CA ILE A 182 13.67 -7.23 -1.06
C ILE A 182 12.94 -7.78 -2.28
N ALA A 183 12.28 -6.89 -3.02
CA ALA A 183 11.56 -7.21 -4.24
C ALA A 183 12.23 -6.55 -5.45
N PRO A 184 12.18 -7.18 -6.64
CA PRO A 184 12.66 -6.56 -7.87
C PRO A 184 11.73 -5.39 -8.28
N ASP A 185 12.33 -4.35 -8.92
CA ASP A 185 11.57 -3.22 -9.50
C ASP A 185 10.94 -3.63 -10.84
N ILE A 186 9.88 -4.41 -10.74
CA ILE A 186 9.06 -4.89 -11.87
C ILE A 186 7.58 -4.60 -11.60
N PRO A 187 6.72 -4.45 -12.62
CA PRO A 187 5.30 -4.19 -12.41
C PRO A 187 4.63 -5.21 -11.49
N GLY A 188 3.99 -4.72 -10.40
CA GLY A 188 3.33 -5.54 -9.38
C GLY A 188 4.27 -6.24 -8.41
N PHE A 189 5.57 -5.94 -8.46
CA PHE A 189 6.62 -6.48 -7.58
C PHE A 189 6.53 -8.02 -7.44
N MET A 190 6.50 -8.57 -6.22
CA MET A 190 6.35 -10.02 -6.02
C MET A 190 4.90 -10.43 -5.79
N VAL A 191 4.23 -9.81 -4.82
CA VAL A 191 2.92 -10.26 -4.36
C VAL A 191 1.83 -9.97 -5.39
N ASN A 192 1.69 -8.71 -5.82
CA ASN A 192 0.63 -8.35 -6.77
C ASN A 192 0.83 -9.04 -8.13
N ARG A 193 2.07 -9.25 -8.55
CA ARG A 193 2.38 -9.97 -9.78
C ARG A 193 2.00 -11.44 -9.71
N ALA A 194 2.36 -12.14 -8.64
CA ALA A 194 2.02 -13.54 -8.45
C ALA A 194 0.51 -13.74 -8.21
N PHE A 195 -0.06 -12.93 -7.31
CA PHE A 195 -1.48 -12.99 -6.98
C PHE A 195 -2.36 -12.59 -8.17
N GLY A 196 -1.99 -11.57 -8.95
CA GLY A 196 -2.72 -11.16 -10.14
C GLY A 196 -2.82 -12.28 -11.19
N ALA A 197 -1.71 -12.99 -11.44
CA ALA A 197 -1.76 -14.14 -12.36
C ALA A 197 -2.66 -15.27 -11.83
N LEU A 198 -2.62 -15.55 -10.53
CA LEU A 198 -3.47 -16.55 -9.89
C LEU A 198 -4.95 -16.15 -9.96
N VAL A 199 -5.29 -14.89 -9.69
CA VAL A 199 -6.67 -14.40 -9.77
C VAL A 199 -7.19 -14.42 -11.20
N ALA A 200 -6.38 -14.03 -12.19
CA ALA A 200 -6.78 -14.10 -13.59
C ALA A 200 -7.15 -15.53 -14.00
N ALA A 201 -6.31 -16.52 -13.63
CA ALA A 201 -6.59 -17.93 -13.90
C ALA A 201 -7.85 -18.44 -13.15
N ALA A 202 -8.04 -18.06 -11.89
CA ALA A 202 -9.23 -18.43 -11.12
C ALA A 202 -10.52 -17.79 -11.72
N ALA A 203 -10.44 -16.52 -12.13
CA ALA A 203 -11.54 -15.82 -12.78
C ALA A 203 -11.85 -16.40 -14.16
N GLU A 204 -10.87 -16.93 -14.88
CA GLU A 204 -11.09 -17.66 -16.14
C GLU A 204 -11.89 -18.94 -15.89
N VAL A 205 -11.53 -19.75 -14.90
CA VAL A 205 -12.29 -20.96 -14.52
C VAL A 205 -13.72 -20.61 -14.14
N TRP A 206 -13.93 -19.51 -13.38
CA TRP A 206 -15.26 -19.00 -13.07
C TRP A 206 -16.01 -18.58 -14.32
N ALA A 207 -15.36 -17.89 -15.25
CA ALA A 207 -15.99 -17.46 -16.52
C ALA A 207 -16.42 -18.63 -17.42
N LEU A 208 -15.71 -19.76 -17.32
CA LEU A 208 -16.04 -21.01 -18.01
C LEU A 208 -17.16 -21.83 -17.32
N GLY A 209 -17.76 -21.30 -16.25
CA GLY A 209 -18.89 -21.91 -15.55
C GLY A 209 -18.54 -22.58 -14.22
N GLY A 210 -17.30 -22.43 -13.73
CA GLY A 210 -16.90 -22.90 -12.41
C GLY A 210 -17.65 -22.16 -11.30
N ASP A 211 -18.00 -22.88 -10.21
CA ASP A 211 -18.56 -22.26 -9.02
C ASP A 211 -17.46 -21.55 -8.20
N ALA A 212 -17.70 -20.28 -7.84
CA ALA A 212 -16.69 -19.47 -7.15
C ALA A 212 -16.26 -20.06 -5.80
N ALA A 213 -17.21 -20.63 -5.04
CA ALA A 213 -16.91 -21.26 -3.76
C ALA A 213 -16.07 -22.53 -3.92
N ALA A 214 -16.37 -23.32 -4.94
CA ALA A 214 -15.61 -24.54 -5.23
C ALA A 214 -14.18 -24.22 -5.73
N ILE A 215 -14.01 -23.15 -6.54
CA ILE A 215 -12.69 -22.67 -7.00
C ILE A 215 -11.84 -22.27 -5.79
N ASP A 216 -12.38 -21.43 -4.90
CA ASP A 216 -11.67 -20.99 -3.70
C ASP A 216 -11.31 -22.16 -2.80
N GLN A 217 -12.25 -23.07 -2.52
CA GLN A 217 -12.02 -24.25 -1.71
C GLN A 217 -10.94 -25.18 -2.31
N ALA A 218 -10.93 -25.34 -3.62
CA ALA A 218 -9.91 -26.14 -4.29
C ALA A 218 -8.49 -25.58 -4.09
N LEU A 219 -8.33 -24.25 -4.13
CA LEU A 219 -7.04 -23.60 -3.92
C LEU A 219 -6.66 -23.55 -2.43
N GLU A 220 -7.64 -23.41 -1.53
CA GLU A 220 -7.42 -23.50 -0.08
C GLU A 220 -6.92 -24.90 0.31
N LEU A 221 -7.59 -25.95 -0.13
CA LEU A 221 -7.24 -27.34 0.20
C LEU A 221 -6.04 -27.87 -0.59
N GLY A 222 -5.95 -27.52 -1.87
CA GLY A 222 -4.93 -28.03 -2.78
C GLY A 222 -3.56 -27.34 -2.64
N LEU A 223 -3.54 -26.06 -2.28
CA LEU A 223 -2.32 -25.25 -2.16
C LEU A 223 -2.07 -24.70 -0.75
N GLY A 224 -2.96 -24.96 0.21
CA GLY A 224 -2.82 -24.49 1.59
C GLY A 224 -3.05 -22.97 1.74
N HIS A 225 -3.80 -22.35 0.84
CA HIS A 225 -4.17 -20.94 0.98
C HIS A 225 -5.11 -20.76 2.18
N LYS A 226 -4.91 -19.71 2.97
CA LYS A 226 -5.79 -19.37 4.09
C LYS A 226 -7.16 -18.85 3.65
N MET A 227 -7.24 -18.32 2.45
CA MET A 227 -8.42 -17.77 1.82
C MET A 227 -8.26 -17.91 0.30
N GLY A 228 -9.33 -18.30 -0.39
CA GLY A 228 -9.29 -18.44 -1.82
C GLY A 228 -9.12 -17.11 -2.56
N PRO A 229 -8.60 -17.12 -3.79
CA PRO A 229 -8.26 -15.90 -4.53
C PRO A 229 -9.49 -15.05 -4.90
N LEU A 230 -10.64 -15.66 -5.18
CA LEU A 230 -11.85 -14.92 -5.55
C LEU A 230 -12.43 -14.22 -4.31
N ARG A 231 -12.46 -14.88 -3.16
CA ARG A 231 -12.86 -14.29 -1.88
C ARG A 231 -11.90 -13.19 -1.43
N THR A 232 -10.60 -13.39 -1.62
CA THR A 232 -9.59 -12.35 -1.35
C THR A 232 -9.81 -11.14 -2.25
N SER A 233 -10.17 -11.34 -3.50
CA SER A 233 -10.49 -10.27 -4.46
C SER A 233 -11.71 -9.47 -4.03
N ASP A 234 -12.76 -10.13 -3.55
CA ASP A 234 -13.96 -9.48 -3.01
C ASP A 234 -13.65 -8.65 -1.77
N LEU A 235 -12.74 -9.11 -0.91
CA LEU A 235 -12.30 -8.38 0.29
C LEU A 235 -11.49 -7.11 -0.07
N VAL A 236 -10.64 -7.20 -1.08
CA VAL A 236 -9.87 -6.06 -1.61
C VAL A 236 -10.79 -5.04 -2.29
N GLY A 237 -11.78 -5.51 -2.98
CA GLY A 237 -12.71 -4.75 -3.80
C GLY A 237 -12.40 -4.89 -5.29
N LEU A 238 -13.42 -5.28 -6.06
CA LEU A 238 -13.26 -5.65 -7.47
C LEU A 238 -12.92 -4.47 -8.39
N ASP A 239 -13.25 -3.24 -8.00
CA ASP A 239 -12.80 -2.01 -8.67
C ASP A 239 -11.30 -1.78 -8.52
N ILE A 240 -10.74 -2.03 -7.33
CA ILE A 240 -9.30 -1.98 -7.07
C ILE A 240 -8.59 -3.10 -7.83
N LEU A 241 -9.15 -4.30 -7.77
CA LEU A 241 -8.65 -5.47 -8.51
C LEU A 241 -8.56 -5.18 -10.00
N LYS A 242 -9.65 -4.65 -10.59
CA LYS A 242 -9.72 -4.24 -11.99
C LYS A 242 -8.55 -3.31 -12.35
N ALA A 243 -8.36 -2.23 -11.59
CA ALA A 243 -7.30 -1.25 -11.84
C ALA A 243 -5.90 -1.88 -11.78
N VAL A 244 -5.65 -2.78 -10.81
CA VAL A 244 -4.38 -3.52 -10.72
C VAL A 244 -4.15 -4.41 -11.92
N HIS A 245 -5.16 -5.16 -12.36
CA HIS A 245 -5.05 -6.07 -13.49
C HIS A 245 -4.83 -5.33 -14.82
N GLU A 246 -5.57 -4.24 -15.04
CA GLU A 246 -5.39 -3.39 -16.23
C GLU A 246 -3.97 -2.79 -16.26
N SER A 247 -3.50 -2.26 -15.13
CA SER A 247 -2.13 -1.73 -15.00
C SER A 247 -1.06 -2.81 -15.23
N LEU A 248 -1.23 -4.02 -14.67
CA LEU A 248 -0.30 -5.12 -14.89
C LEU A 248 -0.27 -5.57 -16.35
N THR A 249 -1.43 -5.67 -16.99
CA THR A 249 -1.53 -6.04 -18.41
C THR A 249 -0.85 -4.99 -19.29
N GLU A 250 -1.13 -3.71 -19.06
CA GLU A 250 -0.52 -2.60 -19.82
C GLU A 250 1.00 -2.53 -19.62
N LEU A 251 1.46 -2.52 -18.38
CA LEU A 251 2.89 -2.36 -18.05
C LEU A 251 3.74 -3.57 -18.45
N THR A 252 3.15 -4.77 -18.51
CA THR A 252 3.90 -6.00 -18.84
C THR A 252 3.74 -6.42 -20.29
N GLY A 253 2.67 -5.99 -20.95
CA GLY A 253 2.27 -6.47 -22.28
C GLY A 253 1.84 -7.95 -22.30
N HIS A 254 1.44 -8.51 -21.14
CA HIS A 254 1.09 -9.93 -21.02
C HIS A 254 -0.39 -10.13 -20.66
N ASP A 255 -1.12 -10.88 -21.49
CA ASP A 255 -2.54 -11.21 -21.28
C ASP A 255 -2.80 -12.10 -20.05
N ARG A 256 -1.75 -12.71 -19.47
CA ARG A 256 -1.90 -13.55 -18.26
C ARG A 256 -2.47 -12.81 -17.04
N PHE A 257 -2.52 -11.49 -17.10
CA PHE A 257 -3.12 -10.65 -16.05
C PHE A 257 -4.49 -10.13 -16.46
N ALA A 258 -4.92 -10.35 -17.70
CA ALA A 258 -6.22 -9.90 -18.18
C ALA A 258 -7.35 -10.66 -17.47
N LEU A 259 -8.36 -9.93 -17.01
CA LEU A 259 -9.57 -10.52 -16.47
C LEU A 259 -10.55 -10.87 -17.62
N PRO A 260 -11.34 -11.95 -17.48
CA PRO A 260 -12.28 -12.36 -18.53
C PRO A 260 -13.40 -11.33 -18.69
N GLN A 261 -13.98 -11.22 -19.91
CA GLN A 261 -15.05 -10.27 -20.21
C GLN A 261 -16.25 -10.42 -19.27
N ARG A 262 -16.59 -11.65 -18.89
CA ARG A 262 -17.65 -11.94 -17.92
C ARG A 262 -17.48 -11.21 -16.59
N PHE A 263 -16.23 -11.00 -16.12
CA PHE A 263 -15.93 -10.22 -14.92
C PHE A 263 -16.41 -8.77 -15.07
N TYR A 264 -16.16 -8.17 -16.23
CA TYR A 264 -16.58 -6.79 -16.49
C TYR A 264 -18.11 -6.68 -16.61
N ASP A 265 -18.77 -7.63 -17.29
CA ASP A 265 -20.19 -7.57 -17.58
C ASP A 265 -21.06 -7.91 -16.35
N GLU A 266 -20.72 -8.97 -15.62
CA GLU A 266 -21.56 -9.50 -14.54
C GLU A 266 -21.21 -8.94 -13.15
N LEU A 267 -19.97 -8.49 -12.94
CA LEU A 267 -19.54 -7.94 -11.65
C LEU A 267 -19.41 -6.42 -11.71
N ILE A 268 -18.45 -5.90 -12.45
CA ILE A 268 -18.19 -4.45 -12.50
C ILE A 268 -19.39 -3.69 -13.07
N GLY A 269 -19.95 -4.14 -14.20
CA GLY A 269 -21.08 -3.50 -14.87
C GLY A 269 -22.38 -3.51 -14.05
N GLN A 270 -22.51 -4.44 -13.11
CA GLN A 270 -23.65 -4.54 -12.18
C GLN A 270 -23.38 -3.92 -10.80
N GLY A 271 -22.23 -3.28 -10.59
CA GLY A 271 -21.85 -2.67 -9.30
C GLY A 271 -21.57 -3.67 -8.18
N LYS A 272 -21.30 -4.94 -8.53
CA LYS A 272 -20.92 -5.98 -7.58
C LYS A 272 -19.42 -5.88 -7.31
N LEU A 273 -19.06 -5.09 -6.30
CA LEU A 273 -17.68 -4.72 -6.02
C LEU A 273 -17.06 -5.48 -4.85
N GLY A 274 -17.64 -6.64 -4.48
CA GLY A 274 -17.20 -7.47 -3.36
C GLY A 274 -17.87 -7.11 -2.05
N VAL A 275 -17.20 -7.36 -0.93
CA VAL A 275 -17.73 -7.17 0.44
C VAL A 275 -18.35 -5.78 0.65
N LYS A 276 -17.74 -4.73 0.12
CA LYS A 276 -18.22 -3.35 0.29
C LYS A 276 -19.57 -3.04 -0.36
N SER A 277 -20.01 -3.86 -1.32
CA SER A 277 -21.30 -3.74 -2.01
C SER A 277 -22.25 -4.89 -1.67
N GLY A 278 -21.86 -5.81 -0.77
CA GLY A 278 -22.64 -6.99 -0.40
C GLY A 278 -22.56 -8.15 -1.40
N GLU A 279 -22.00 -7.95 -2.58
CA GLU A 279 -21.84 -9.00 -3.60
C GLU A 279 -20.61 -8.74 -4.48
N GLY A 280 -19.94 -9.81 -4.86
CA GLY A 280 -18.85 -9.87 -5.84
C GLY A 280 -18.85 -11.24 -6.50
N PHE A 281 -17.73 -11.97 -6.49
CA PHE A 281 -17.72 -13.39 -6.83
C PHE A 281 -18.57 -14.21 -5.87
N HIS A 282 -18.68 -13.76 -4.62
CA HIS A 282 -19.52 -14.31 -3.56
C HIS A 282 -20.59 -13.33 -3.12
N LYS A 283 -21.62 -13.84 -2.44
CA LYS A 283 -22.60 -13.02 -1.72
C LYS A 283 -22.21 -12.89 -0.26
N TYR A 284 -22.43 -11.71 0.31
CA TYR A 284 -22.15 -11.37 1.69
C TYR A 284 -23.45 -10.90 2.33
N GLU A 285 -23.83 -11.53 3.44
CA GLU A 285 -24.94 -11.07 4.28
C GLU A 285 -24.47 -9.84 5.06
N GLU A 286 -25.38 -8.87 5.27
CA GLU A 286 -25.12 -7.65 6.03
C GLU A 286 -24.88 -7.93 7.53
#